data_6569ca467e38651a053a19fd1e6be98c
#
_entry.id   6569ca467e38651a053a19fd1e6be98c
#
_cell.length_a   1.000
_cell.length_b   1.000
_cell.length_c   1.000
_cell.angle_alpha   90.00
_cell.angle_beta   90.00
_cell.angle_gamma   90.00
#
_symmetry.space_group_name_H-M   'P 1'
#
loop_
_entity.id
_entity.type
_entity.pdbx_description
1 polymer ?
#
loop_
_entity_poly.entity_id
_entity_poly.type
_entity_poly.pdbx_seq_one_letter_code
_entity_poly.pdbx_strand_id
1 'polypeptide(L)'
;MLTQYHRFSRFLNQTYVAGNETALFGLLNMPNDLVLVRHGASEGNLAFAEEKKGNYQVFTPRFMETHESKWRLTRDGRNQARAAGQWIKENLNIFFGAYICSEYVRAIETASLLDLPHAHWTRQVFLRERNYGRMSGLPYAE
;
A
#
# COMPACT_ATOMS: atom_id res chain seq x y z
N MET A 1 -1.08 16.04 1.02
CA MET A 1 -1.10 14.95 2.01
C MET A 1 -0.07 13.93 1.56
N LEU A 2 1.06 13.85 2.24
CA LEU A 2 2.15 12.94 1.91
C LEU A 2 1.68 11.50 2.07
N THR A 3 1.95 10.67 1.08
CA THR A 3 1.81 9.21 1.19
C THR A 3 2.62 8.77 2.41
N GLN A 4 1.97 8.21 3.41
CA GLN A 4 2.67 7.72 4.60
C GLN A 4 3.54 6.53 4.17
N TYR A 5 4.81 6.60 4.45
CA TYR A 5 5.71 5.46 4.41
C TYR A 5 6.23 5.23 5.83
N HIS A 6 6.44 3.98 6.17
CA HIS A 6 7.03 3.59 7.44
C HIS A 6 8.25 2.74 7.14
N ARG A 7 9.38 3.11 7.74
CA ARG A 7 10.59 2.31 7.76
C ARG A 7 10.72 1.68 9.14
N PHE A 8 10.84 0.37 9.16
CA PHE A 8 11.19 -0.38 10.35
C PHE A 8 12.61 -0.92 10.15
N SER A 9 13.59 -0.33 10.85
CA SER A 9 14.95 -0.85 10.89
C SER A 9 15.08 -1.73 12.13
N ARG A 10 15.55 -2.93 11.95
CA ARG A 10 15.80 -3.85 13.04
C ARG A 10 17.17 -3.56 13.63
N PHE A 11 17.23 -2.94 14.80
CA PHE A 11 18.40 -3.00 15.66
C PHE A 11 18.39 -4.35 16.40
N LEU A 12 19.00 -5.37 15.82
CA LEU A 12 19.28 -6.61 16.50
C LEU A 12 20.75 -6.98 16.31
N ASN A 13 21.60 -6.32 17.11
CA ASN A 13 22.84 -6.87 17.59
C ASN A 13 22.70 -7.16 19.10
N GLN A 14 21.90 -8.17 19.44
CA GLN A 14 22.03 -8.88 20.70
C GLN A 14 21.70 -10.34 20.46
N THR A 15 22.76 -11.13 20.34
CA THR A 15 22.71 -12.58 20.47
C THR A 15 22.25 -12.90 21.89
N TYR A 16 20.99 -13.24 22.07
CA TYR A 16 20.53 -13.97 23.23
C TYR A 16 20.80 -15.45 22.99
N VAL A 17 21.86 -15.96 23.62
CA VAL A 17 22.09 -17.39 23.75
C VAL A 17 21.32 -17.83 25.01
N ALA A 18 20.17 -18.42 24.83
CA ALA A 18 19.49 -19.17 25.90
C ALA A 18 19.01 -20.50 25.29
N GLY A 19 19.45 -21.55 25.94
CA GLY A 19 19.39 -22.96 25.66
C GLY A 19 18.21 -23.50 24.81
N ASN A 20 18.56 -24.44 23.95
CA ASN A 20 17.72 -25.45 23.27
C ASN A 20 16.47 -25.05 22.46
N GLU A 21 16.08 -23.79 22.38
CA GLU A 21 15.00 -23.33 21.50
C GLU A 21 15.50 -22.64 20.23
N THR A 22 16.79 -22.69 19.96
CA THR A 22 17.46 -21.95 18.87
C THR A 22 17.08 -22.44 17.46
N ALA A 23 16.39 -23.56 17.32
CA ALA A 23 16.08 -24.13 16.02
C ALA A 23 14.86 -23.51 15.33
N LEU A 24 13.93 -22.89 16.05
CA LEU A 24 12.69 -22.38 15.44
C LEU A 24 12.81 -20.91 14.99
N PHE A 25 13.63 -20.10 15.65
CA PHE A 25 13.83 -18.70 15.28
C PHE A 25 14.82 -18.46 14.13
N GLY A 26 15.62 -19.44 13.80
CA GLY A 26 16.56 -19.39 12.64
C GLY A 26 15.89 -19.51 11.28
N LEU A 27 14.60 -19.85 11.23
CA LEU A 27 13.85 -20.03 9.98
C LEU A 27 13.04 -18.79 9.54
N LEU A 28 12.93 -17.79 10.37
CA LEU A 28 12.28 -16.53 10.01
C LEU A 28 13.32 -15.58 9.43
N ASN A 29 13.58 -15.69 8.12
CA ASN A 29 14.32 -14.67 7.36
C ASN A 29 13.53 -13.36 7.36
N MET A 30 13.57 -12.63 8.48
CA MET A 30 12.97 -11.31 8.58
C MET A 30 13.84 -10.31 7.82
N PRO A 31 13.22 -9.40 7.05
CA PRO A 31 13.99 -8.37 6.36
C PRO A 31 14.69 -7.47 7.38
N ASN A 32 15.90 -7.01 7.05
CA ASN A 32 16.62 -6.02 7.86
C ASN A 32 15.90 -4.68 7.85
N ASP A 33 15.36 -4.29 6.70
CA ASP A 33 14.56 -3.09 6.51
C ASP A 33 13.24 -3.45 5.84
N LEU A 34 12.16 -2.86 6.33
CA LEU A 34 10.82 -2.94 5.74
C LEU A 34 10.33 -1.53 5.44
N VAL A 35 10.07 -1.25 4.17
CA VAL A 35 9.47 0.01 3.73
C VAL A 35 8.03 -0.25 3.30
N LEU A 36 7.08 0.36 4.00
CA LEU A 36 5.67 0.28 3.69
C LEU A 36 5.21 1.55 2.99
N VAL A 37 4.61 1.40 1.82
CA VAL A 37 4.06 2.50 1.05
C VAL A 37 2.55 2.29 0.88
N ARG A 38 1.76 3.24 1.36
CA ARG A 38 0.32 3.24 1.10
C ARG A 38 0.07 3.71 -0.34
N HIS A 39 -0.94 3.15 -0.99
CA HIS A 39 -1.36 3.61 -2.31
C HIS A 39 -1.74 5.11 -2.31
N GLY A 40 -1.54 5.80 -3.42
CA GLY A 40 -2.00 7.16 -3.64
C GLY A 40 -3.53 7.27 -3.60
N ALA A 41 -4.05 8.49 -3.56
CA ALA A 41 -5.49 8.74 -3.52
C ALA A 41 -6.21 8.01 -4.67
N SER A 42 -7.20 7.18 -4.32
CA SER A 42 -8.00 6.39 -5.26
C SER A 42 -9.39 6.98 -5.47
N GLU A 43 -10.11 6.46 -6.47
CA GLU A 43 -11.51 6.80 -6.73
C GLU A 43 -12.37 6.62 -5.47
N GLY A 44 -12.17 5.54 -4.69
CA GLY A 44 -12.85 5.34 -3.41
C GLY A 44 -12.49 6.41 -2.38
N ASN A 45 -11.21 6.78 -2.26
CA ASN A 45 -10.81 7.85 -1.35
C ASN A 45 -11.48 9.18 -1.71
N LEU A 46 -11.59 9.49 -3.00
CA LEU A 46 -12.27 10.68 -3.49
C LEU A 46 -13.76 10.63 -3.14
N ALA A 47 -14.43 9.51 -3.43
CA ALA A 47 -15.85 9.35 -3.17
C ALA A 47 -16.20 9.59 -1.69
N PHE A 48 -15.47 8.92 -0.78
CA PHE A 48 -15.69 9.10 0.66
C PHE A 48 -15.26 10.47 1.19
N ALA A 49 -14.30 11.13 0.55
CA ALA A 49 -13.95 12.51 0.91
C ALA A 49 -15.03 13.52 0.50
N GLU A 50 -15.67 13.31 -0.66
CA GLU A 50 -16.78 14.13 -1.13
C GLU A 50 -18.05 13.89 -0.32
N GLU A 51 -18.35 12.65 0.04
CA GLU A 51 -19.46 12.29 0.94
C GLU A 51 -19.39 13.06 2.26
N LYS A 52 -18.21 13.12 2.89
CA LYS A 52 -18.00 13.90 4.13
C LYS A 52 -18.32 15.38 3.99
N LYS A 53 -18.35 15.90 2.76
CA LYS A 53 -18.75 17.27 2.43
C LYS A 53 -20.24 17.36 2.04
N GLY A 54 -20.98 16.25 2.11
CA GLY A 54 -22.37 16.16 1.66
C GLY A 54 -22.54 16.07 0.15
N ASN A 55 -21.45 15.80 -0.61
CA ASN A 55 -21.50 15.65 -2.05
C ASN A 55 -21.54 14.18 -2.45
N TYR A 56 -22.70 13.71 -2.88
CA TYR A 56 -22.94 12.33 -3.29
C TYR A 56 -22.85 12.08 -4.81
N GLN A 57 -22.55 13.10 -5.61
CA GLN A 57 -22.55 13.00 -7.07
C GLN A 57 -21.50 12.01 -7.60
N VAL A 58 -20.48 11.70 -6.83
CA VAL A 58 -19.44 10.72 -7.19
C VAL A 58 -19.91 9.27 -7.08
N PHE A 59 -21.00 9.02 -6.31
CA PHE A 59 -21.61 7.69 -6.18
C PHE A 59 -22.52 7.37 -7.38
N THR A 60 -21.95 7.41 -8.56
CA THR A 60 -22.67 7.02 -9.79
C THR A 60 -22.95 5.51 -9.79
N PRO A 61 -23.99 5.05 -10.54
CA PRO A 61 -24.24 3.60 -10.71
C PRO A 61 -22.97 2.82 -11.09
N ARG A 62 -22.20 3.34 -12.03
CA ARG A 62 -20.93 2.74 -12.43
C ARG A 62 -19.92 2.62 -11.29
N PHE A 63 -19.79 3.64 -10.46
CA PHE A 63 -18.88 3.58 -9.30
C PHE A 63 -19.37 2.54 -8.28
N MET A 64 -20.65 2.54 -7.93
CA MET A 64 -21.24 1.61 -6.96
C MET A 64 -21.19 0.15 -7.42
N GLU A 65 -21.32 -0.10 -8.72
CA GLU A 65 -21.20 -1.44 -9.31
C GLU A 65 -19.74 -1.90 -9.46
N THR A 66 -18.78 -0.97 -9.39
CA THR A 66 -17.37 -1.28 -9.53
C THR A 66 -16.83 -1.84 -8.22
N HIS A 67 -16.41 -3.10 -8.23
CA HIS A 67 -15.78 -3.71 -7.05
C HIS A 67 -14.55 -2.90 -6.61
N GLU A 68 -14.38 -2.69 -5.32
CA GLU A 68 -13.32 -1.85 -4.73
C GLU A 68 -11.90 -2.21 -5.16
N SER A 69 -11.65 -3.49 -5.50
CA SER A 69 -10.36 -3.93 -6.02
C SER A 69 -9.99 -3.31 -7.37
N LYS A 70 -10.98 -2.81 -8.10
CA LYS A 70 -10.83 -2.21 -9.45
C LYS A 70 -10.71 -0.68 -9.40
N TRP A 71 -10.93 -0.04 -8.26
CA TRP A 71 -10.78 1.41 -8.12
C TRP A 71 -9.35 1.83 -8.43
N ARG A 72 -9.25 2.82 -9.30
CA ARG A 72 -7.98 3.34 -9.80
C ARG A 72 -7.47 4.52 -8.97
N LEU A 73 -6.24 4.92 -9.22
CA LEU A 73 -5.71 6.16 -8.68
C LEU A 73 -6.35 7.36 -9.37
N THR A 74 -6.67 8.38 -8.58
CA THR A 74 -7.00 9.72 -9.10
C THR A 74 -5.75 10.35 -9.73
N ARG A 75 -5.92 11.50 -10.41
CA ARG A 75 -4.79 12.29 -10.90
C ARG A 75 -3.82 12.65 -9.76
N ASP A 76 -4.36 13.09 -8.63
CA ASP A 76 -3.56 13.44 -7.45
C ASP A 76 -2.89 12.21 -6.84
N GLY A 77 -3.58 11.08 -6.79
CA GLY A 77 -3.00 9.82 -6.33
C GLY A 77 -1.81 9.37 -7.18
N ARG A 78 -1.87 9.56 -8.50
CA ARG A 78 -0.73 9.28 -9.38
C ARG A 78 0.45 10.21 -9.11
N ASN A 79 0.19 11.51 -8.87
CA ASN A 79 1.25 12.46 -8.52
C ASN A 79 1.87 12.14 -7.16
N GLN A 80 1.05 11.74 -6.17
CA GLN A 80 1.53 11.29 -4.86
C GLN A 80 2.45 10.06 -4.99
N ALA A 81 2.08 9.08 -5.81
CA ALA A 81 2.90 7.90 -6.04
C ALA A 81 4.26 8.25 -6.65
N ARG A 82 4.29 9.12 -7.68
CA ARG A 82 5.56 9.59 -8.28
C ARG A 82 6.43 10.33 -7.27
N ALA A 83 5.83 11.25 -6.48
CA ALA A 83 6.56 11.98 -5.46
C ALA A 83 7.14 11.06 -4.38
N ALA A 84 6.38 10.04 -3.96
CA ALA A 84 6.88 9.04 -3.02
C ALA A 84 8.06 8.23 -3.59
N GLY A 85 7.97 7.81 -4.85
CA GLY A 85 9.07 7.09 -5.52
C GLY A 85 10.32 7.94 -5.66
N GLN A 86 10.17 9.22 -6.02
CA GLN A 86 11.29 10.14 -6.08
C GLN A 86 11.93 10.32 -4.69
N TRP A 87 11.12 10.52 -3.66
CA TRP A 87 11.62 10.66 -2.30
C TRP A 87 12.38 9.40 -1.83
N ILE A 88 11.87 8.20 -2.13
CA ILE A 88 12.53 6.93 -1.80
C ILE A 88 13.91 6.87 -2.47
N LYS A 89 13.99 7.19 -3.76
CA LYS A 89 15.26 7.19 -4.52
C LYS A 89 16.29 8.16 -3.98
N GLU A 90 15.84 9.32 -3.51
CA GLU A 90 16.72 10.40 -3.02
C GLU A 90 17.17 10.20 -1.56
N ASN A 91 16.34 9.57 -0.74
CA ASN A 91 16.56 9.56 0.72
C ASN A 91 16.87 8.17 1.29
N LEU A 92 16.54 7.10 0.56
CA LEU A 92 16.82 5.75 1.03
C LEU A 92 17.94 5.13 0.17
N ASN A 93 19.15 5.14 0.71
CA ASN A 93 20.27 4.43 0.09
C ASN A 93 20.22 2.93 0.44
N ILE A 94 19.16 2.24 -0.07
CA ILE A 94 18.88 0.85 0.24
C ILE A 94 18.74 0.05 -1.06
N PHE A 95 19.34 -1.12 -1.09
CA PHE A 95 19.02 -2.13 -2.08
C PHE A 95 17.87 -2.99 -1.58
N PHE A 96 16.74 -2.96 -2.29
CA PHE A 96 15.58 -3.77 -1.94
C PHE A 96 15.71 -5.17 -2.54
N GLY A 97 15.74 -6.19 -1.68
CA GLY A 97 15.78 -7.60 -2.10
C GLY A 97 14.45 -8.13 -2.60
N ALA A 98 13.33 -7.47 -2.28
CA ALA A 98 11.99 -7.86 -2.72
C ALA A 98 11.07 -6.65 -2.85
N TYR A 99 10.19 -6.71 -3.86
CA TYR A 99 9.13 -5.73 -4.11
C TYR A 99 7.80 -6.45 -4.12
N ILE A 100 6.92 -6.11 -3.20
CA ILE A 100 5.66 -6.80 -3.02
C ILE A 100 4.52 -5.78 -3.00
N CYS A 101 3.43 -6.05 -3.71
CA CYS A 101 2.25 -5.18 -3.70
C CYS A 101 0.97 -6.00 -3.62
N SER A 102 -0.11 -5.34 -3.21
CA SER A 102 -1.46 -5.90 -3.31
C SER A 102 -1.86 -6.05 -4.77
N GLU A 103 -2.75 -6.99 -5.06
CA GLU A 103 -3.34 -7.15 -6.39
C GLU A 103 -4.43 -6.11 -6.74
N TYR A 104 -4.81 -5.23 -5.79
CA TYR A 104 -5.76 -4.16 -6.05
C TYR A 104 -5.19 -3.14 -7.04
N VAL A 105 -6.00 -2.70 -8.01
CA VAL A 105 -5.55 -1.84 -9.10
C VAL A 105 -4.82 -0.60 -8.59
N ARG A 106 -5.35 0.08 -7.57
CA ARG A 106 -4.70 1.26 -6.97
C ARG A 106 -3.31 0.98 -6.41
N ALA A 107 -3.08 -0.23 -5.87
CA ALA A 107 -1.78 -0.63 -5.35
C ALA A 107 -0.80 -0.95 -6.48
N ILE A 108 -1.26 -1.63 -7.53
CA ILE A 108 -0.46 -1.92 -8.73
C ILE A 108 -0.06 -0.62 -9.43
N GLU A 109 -1.00 0.31 -9.62
CA GLU A 109 -0.72 1.62 -10.22
C GLU A 109 0.29 2.41 -9.38
N THR A 110 0.16 2.37 -8.04
CA THR A 110 1.12 3.01 -7.14
C THR A 110 2.50 2.39 -7.31
N ALA A 111 2.61 1.07 -7.23
CA ALA A 111 3.87 0.34 -7.39
C ALA A 111 4.57 0.68 -8.70
N SER A 112 3.83 0.71 -9.80
CA SER A 112 4.36 1.10 -11.12
C SER A 112 4.85 2.55 -11.15
N LEU A 113 4.15 3.48 -10.49
CA LEU A 113 4.45 4.91 -10.50
C LEU A 113 5.56 5.31 -9.50
N LEU A 114 5.90 4.45 -8.54
CA LEU A 114 7.08 4.64 -7.71
C LEU A 114 8.37 4.65 -8.55
N ASP A 115 8.37 3.98 -9.70
CA ASP A 115 9.50 3.98 -10.64
C ASP A 115 10.84 3.69 -9.94
N LEU A 116 10.86 2.65 -9.11
CA LEU A 116 12.06 2.25 -8.38
C LEU A 116 13.00 1.44 -9.28
N PRO A 117 14.31 1.67 -9.19
CA PRO A 117 15.31 0.96 -10.01
C PRO A 117 15.22 -0.56 -9.79
N HIS A 118 15.24 -1.31 -10.87
CA HIS A 118 15.25 -2.79 -10.87
C HIS A 118 14.04 -3.43 -10.14
N ALA A 119 12.95 -2.69 -9.95
CA ALA A 119 11.77 -3.20 -9.24
C ALA A 119 11.01 -4.24 -10.06
N HIS A 120 11.02 -5.47 -9.60
CA HIS A 120 10.16 -6.55 -10.09
C HIS A 120 9.07 -6.85 -9.06
N TRP A 121 7.88 -6.28 -9.26
CA TRP A 121 6.79 -6.34 -8.31
C TRP A 121 6.08 -7.70 -8.31
N THR A 122 6.05 -8.36 -7.17
CA THR A 122 5.25 -9.56 -6.92
C THR A 122 3.92 -9.18 -6.30
N ARG A 123 2.82 -9.61 -6.91
CA ARG A 123 1.47 -9.38 -6.39
C ARG A 123 1.10 -10.43 -5.36
N GLN A 124 0.56 -9.97 -4.23
CA GLN A 124 0.20 -10.87 -3.13
C GLN A 124 -1.24 -10.65 -2.67
N VAL A 125 -1.99 -11.75 -2.62
CA VAL A 125 -3.40 -11.78 -2.19
C VAL A 125 -3.56 -11.38 -0.72
N PHE A 126 -2.63 -11.78 0.14
CA PHE A 126 -2.67 -11.48 1.58
C PHE A 126 -2.44 -10.01 1.91
N LEU A 127 -2.03 -9.19 0.94
CA LEU A 127 -1.96 -7.73 1.08
C LEU A 127 -3.25 -7.01 0.64
N ARG A 128 -4.32 -7.75 0.43
CA ARG A 128 -5.64 -7.14 0.19
C ARG A 128 -6.10 -6.37 1.42
N GLU A 129 -6.74 -5.25 1.18
CA GLU A 129 -7.50 -4.56 2.21
C GLU A 129 -8.73 -5.39 2.61
N ARG A 130 -9.29 -5.11 3.80
CA ARG A 130 -10.52 -5.72 4.28
C ARG A 130 -11.63 -5.50 3.25
N ASN A 131 -12.31 -6.57 2.87
CA ASN A 131 -13.46 -6.51 1.99
C ASN A 131 -14.75 -6.37 2.82
N TYR A 132 -15.53 -5.33 2.54
CA TYR A 132 -16.83 -5.08 3.17
C TYR A 132 -18.00 -5.68 2.35
N GLY A 133 -17.70 -6.50 1.37
CA GLY A 133 -18.70 -7.18 0.54
C GLY A 133 -19.55 -6.17 -0.25
N ARG A 134 -20.88 -6.37 -0.21
CA ARG A 134 -21.82 -5.50 -0.94
C ARG A 134 -21.88 -4.06 -0.41
N MET A 135 -21.34 -3.79 0.76
CA MET A 135 -21.27 -2.43 1.33
C MET A 135 -20.11 -1.61 0.78
N SER A 136 -19.14 -2.26 0.12
CA SER A 136 -18.05 -1.55 -0.56
C SER A 136 -18.60 -0.71 -1.70
N GLY A 137 -18.29 0.59 -1.69
CA GLY A 137 -18.73 1.52 -2.74
C GLY A 137 -20.11 2.13 -2.53
N LEU A 138 -20.83 1.77 -1.47
CA LEU A 138 -22.00 2.49 -1.04
C LEU A 138 -21.63 3.65 -0.13
N PRO A 139 -22.39 4.78 -0.17
CA PRO A 139 -22.21 5.83 0.82
C PRO A 139 -22.49 5.27 2.21
N TYR A 140 -21.84 5.82 3.22
CA TYR A 140 -22.19 5.57 4.63
C TYR A 140 -23.53 6.26 4.91
N ALA A 141 -24.61 5.71 4.38
CA ALA A 141 -25.93 6.23 4.66
C ALA A 141 -26.23 6.13 6.16
N GLU A 142 -26.86 7.16 6.66
CA GLU A 142 -27.36 7.35 8.02
C GLU A 142 -28.21 6.18 8.53
#